data_b615419b36280a3b0eadd994fba777a7
#
_entry.id   b615419b36280a3b0eadd994fba777a7
#
_cell.length_a   1.000
_cell.length_b   1.000
_cell.length_c   1.000
_cell.angle_alpha   90.00
_cell.angle_beta   90.00
_cell.angle_gamma   90.00
#
_symmetry.space_group_name_H-M   'P 1'
#
loop_
_entity.id
_entity.type
_entity.pdbx_description
1 polymer ?
#
loop_
_entity_poly.entity_id
_entity_poly.type
_entity_poly.pdbx_seq_one_letter_code
_entity_poly.pdbx_strand_id
1 'polypeptide(L)'
;MKKRILSLFLALILSVTMLVPVQAESQTNVKVENVQGVASQLVTVSIKADAELDVSVCKLVVKYDSRLNLAKFENGSVFTTTYSTITGEENGTFTYVADIDVTAQKTSVKMAKDSVIFKLQFEIPASATTADEYTVSINNQLSSFSVTTSNEGAVGAKSIPCVSSAGIISIKSGSPCQTHTFGEATTVREQSYLHGGYSYKTCSVCGNIESTRTAPKATNAFTPLGTAIRHAGSPSGIGAHFKVDETAIKAVETAGFTVEVGIELSFGDRVETHVFYGANTPTKNATNYADGVISAAIENVPTQKKGTICAYIMIIDDSGAGRIERAYTSLNGNQSISIADVVSVMNFNKYNEASRQYLNAVANGFID
;
A
#
# COMPACT_ATOMS: atom_id res chain seq x y z
N MET A 1 34.18 58.45 -3.20
CA MET A 1 34.22 56.98 -3.58
C MET A 1 33.75 56.04 -2.47
N LYS A 2 34.10 56.23 -1.18
CA LYS A 2 33.71 55.30 -0.08
C LYS A 2 32.19 55.13 0.12
N LYS A 3 31.34 56.15 -0.07
CA LYS A 3 29.88 56.09 0.08
C LYS A 3 29.15 55.29 -1.02
N ARG A 4 29.71 55.25 -2.24
CA ARG A 4 29.12 54.48 -3.35
C ARG A 4 29.41 52.97 -3.27
N ILE A 5 30.56 52.58 -2.70
CA ILE A 5 30.94 51.19 -2.47
C ILE A 5 30.07 50.57 -1.37
N LEU A 6 29.75 51.32 -0.31
CA LEU A 6 28.87 50.85 0.77
C LEU A 6 27.43 50.59 0.31
N SER A 7 26.92 51.43 -0.59
CA SER A 7 25.57 51.24 -1.18
C SER A 7 25.49 50.02 -2.12
N LEU A 8 26.57 49.72 -2.83
CA LEU A 8 26.63 48.53 -3.69
C LEU A 8 26.72 47.24 -2.86
N PHE A 9 27.46 47.26 -1.75
CA PHE A 9 27.51 46.09 -0.84
C PHE A 9 26.20 45.85 -0.12
N LEU A 10 25.48 46.89 0.28
CA LEU A 10 24.16 46.73 0.91
C LEU A 10 23.10 46.20 -0.07
N ALA A 11 23.15 46.64 -1.35
CA ALA A 11 22.27 46.11 -2.40
C ALA A 11 22.56 44.63 -2.75
N LEU A 12 23.83 44.23 -2.68
CA LEU A 12 24.24 42.85 -2.92
C LEU A 12 23.83 41.91 -1.78
N ILE A 13 23.91 42.37 -0.53
CA ILE A 13 23.46 41.60 0.64
C ILE A 13 21.93 41.49 0.65
N LEU A 14 21.16 42.49 0.25
CA LEU A 14 19.71 42.38 0.12
C LEU A 14 19.26 41.48 -1.02
N SER A 15 20.04 41.39 -2.11
CA SER A 15 19.70 40.49 -3.23
C SER A 15 20.00 39.00 -2.96
N VAL A 16 20.97 38.74 -2.05
CA VAL A 16 21.29 37.35 -1.64
C VAL A 16 20.29 36.76 -0.64
N THR A 17 19.66 37.63 0.19
CA THR A 17 18.65 37.18 1.15
C THR A 17 17.29 36.86 0.52
N MET A 18 17.05 37.19 -0.75
CA MET A 18 15.81 36.86 -1.46
C MET A 18 15.85 35.53 -2.22
N LEU A 19 16.97 34.82 -2.18
CA LEU A 19 17.14 33.50 -2.81
C LEU A 19 17.15 32.33 -1.81
N VAL A 20 16.51 32.49 -0.65
CA VAL A 20 16.11 31.30 0.10
C VAL A 20 14.97 30.69 -0.71
N PRO A 21 15.14 29.50 -1.31
CA PRO A 21 13.99 28.80 -1.86
C PRO A 21 13.04 28.61 -0.68
N VAL A 22 11.90 29.28 -0.71
CA VAL A 22 10.76 28.86 0.09
C VAL A 22 10.50 27.43 -0.40
N GLN A 23 11.02 26.46 0.32
CA GLN A 23 10.52 25.09 0.18
C GLN A 23 9.03 25.24 0.46
N ALA A 24 8.23 25.19 -0.58
CA ALA A 24 6.81 25.01 -0.43
C ALA A 24 6.69 23.76 0.47
N GLU A 25 6.26 23.93 1.71
CA GLU A 25 5.90 22.81 2.57
C GLU A 25 5.01 21.94 1.69
N SER A 26 5.42 20.70 1.46
CA SER A 26 4.63 19.78 0.64
C SER A 26 3.32 19.60 1.37
N GLN A 27 2.27 20.24 0.84
CA GLN A 27 0.96 20.23 1.46
C GLN A 27 0.51 18.77 1.59
N THR A 28 0.21 18.35 2.81
CA THR A 28 -0.31 17.01 3.07
C THR A 28 -1.63 16.84 2.32
N ASN A 29 -1.84 15.66 1.71
CA ASN A 29 -3.10 15.33 1.04
C ASN A 29 -3.87 14.22 1.75
N VAL A 30 -3.25 13.56 2.73
CA VAL A 30 -3.89 12.57 3.61
C VAL A 30 -3.50 12.86 5.06
N LYS A 31 -4.45 12.74 5.97
CA LYS A 31 -4.17 12.77 7.40
C LYS A 31 -4.79 11.56 8.11
N VAL A 32 -4.06 11.03 9.08
CA VAL A 32 -4.55 10.05 10.04
C VAL A 32 -5.01 10.78 11.29
N GLU A 33 -6.20 10.48 11.78
CA GLU A 33 -6.80 11.15 12.93
C GLU A 33 -6.12 10.71 14.24
N ASN A 34 -5.87 11.67 15.15
CA ASN A 34 -5.48 11.37 16.52
C ASN A 34 -6.72 11.01 17.33
N VAL A 35 -6.65 9.92 18.09
CA VAL A 35 -7.76 9.43 18.89
C VAL A 35 -7.32 8.99 20.28
N GLN A 36 -8.27 8.88 21.22
CA GLN A 36 -8.03 8.30 22.52
C GLN A 36 -8.79 6.97 22.66
N GLY A 37 -8.12 5.97 23.24
CA GLY A 37 -8.68 4.66 23.48
C GLY A 37 -8.49 4.19 24.92
N VAL A 38 -9.05 3.04 25.25
CA VAL A 38 -8.95 2.37 26.56
C VAL A 38 -8.42 0.97 26.32
N ALA A 39 -7.55 0.47 27.20
CA ALA A 39 -7.05 -0.90 27.15
C ALA A 39 -8.20 -1.91 27.09
N SER A 40 -8.03 -2.99 26.32
CA SER A 40 -9.05 -4.02 26.06
C SER A 40 -10.36 -3.51 25.43
N GLN A 41 -10.33 -2.39 24.74
CA GLN A 41 -11.49 -1.86 24.02
C GLN A 41 -11.17 -1.58 22.54
N LEU A 42 -12.21 -1.40 21.76
CA LEU A 42 -12.07 -0.98 20.36
C LEU A 42 -11.95 0.53 20.26
N VAL A 43 -11.09 1.00 19.35
CA VAL A 43 -10.93 2.39 18.98
C VAL A 43 -11.03 2.54 17.47
N THR A 44 -11.70 3.59 17.00
CA THR A 44 -11.83 3.88 15.57
C THR A 44 -10.91 5.03 15.19
N VAL A 45 -10.07 4.82 14.17
CA VAL A 45 -9.19 5.80 13.55
C VAL A 45 -9.69 6.10 12.14
N SER A 46 -9.90 7.36 11.81
CA SER A 46 -10.28 7.79 10.47
C SER A 46 -9.05 8.22 9.68
N ILE A 47 -8.97 7.76 8.44
CA ILE A 47 -8.04 8.27 7.44
C ILE A 47 -8.81 9.25 6.57
N LYS A 48 -8.38 10.51 6.55
CA LYS A 48 -9.09 11.62 5.93
C LYS A 48 -8.27 12.27 4.82
N ALA A 49 -8.95 12.83 3.85
CA ALA A 49 -8.34 13.74 2.89
C ALA A 49 -7.92 15.04 3.59
N ASP A 50 -6.71 15.51 3.33
CA ASP A 50 -6.22 16.80 3.86
C ASP A 50 -6.14 17.89 2.78
N ALA A 51 -6.32 17.51 1.53
CA ALA A 51 -6.46 18.40 0.39
C ALA A 51 -7.61 17.94 -0.52
N GLU A 52 -8.10 18.86 -1.33
CA GLU A 52 -9.07 18.52 -2.39
C GLU A 52 -8.33 17.94 -3.59
N LEU A 53 -8.74 16.76 -4.05
CA LEU A 53 -8.18 16.07 -5.20
C LEU A 53 -9.28 15.36 -6.00
N ASP A 54 -9.13 15.32 -7.32
CA ASP A 54 -9.89 14.41 -8.18
C ASP A 54 -9.08 13.13 -8.36
N VAL A 55 -9.65 11.97 -8.02
CA VAL A 55 -8.94 10.68 -8.01
C VAL A 55 -9.74 9.61 -8.73
N SER A 56 -9.04 8.78 -9.51
CA SER A 56 -9.60 7.59 -10.15
C SER A 56 -9.24 6.32 -9.38
N VAL A 57 -8.02 6.26 -8.86
CA VAL A 57 -7.51 5.15 -8.05
C VAL A 57 -6.82 5.71 -6.82
N CYS A 58 -7.07 5.09 -5.69
CA CYS A 58 -6.40 5.36 -4.43
C CYS A 58 -5.71 4.08 -3.96
N LYS A 59 -4.39 4.13 -3.78
CA LYS A 59 -3.58 3.08 -3.18
C LYS A 59 -2.86 3.64 -1.98
N LEU A 60 -3.19 3.18 -0.79
CA LEU A 60 -2.56 3.62 0.46
C LEU A 60 -1.99 2.42 1.21
N VAL A 61 -0.69 2.41 1.43
CA VAL A 61 -0.02 1.43 2.29
C VAL A 61 -0.04 1.97 3.71
N VAL A 62 -0.87 1.35 4.55
CA VAL A 62 -1.04 1.71 5.96
C VAL A 62 -0.05 0.92 6.79
N LYS A 63 0.62 1.60 7.71
CA LYS A 63 1.46 1.00 8.74
C LYS A 63 0.93 1.40 10.11
N TYR A 64 0.75 0.42 10.98
CA TYR A 64 0.30 0.63 12.36
C TYR A 64 1.15 -0.17 13.34
N ASP A 65 1.13 0.23 14.61
CA ASP A 65 1.86 -0.50 15.67
C ASP A 65 1.38 -1.95 15.73
N SER A 66 2.30 -2.90 15.59
CA SER A 66 2.00 -4.34 15.55
C SER A 66 1.40 -4.92 16.82
N ARG A 67 1.40 -4.15 17.92
CA ARG A 67 0.70 -4.50 19.16
C ARG A 67 -0.81 -4.33 19.06
N LEU A 68 -1.30 -3.51 18.10
CA LEU A 68 -2.72 -3.35 17.82
C LEU A 68 -3.24 -4.52 16.98
N ASN A 69 -4.48 -4.90 17.22
CA ASN A 69 -5.19 -5.86 16.36
C ASN A 69 -6.23 -5.13 15.50
N LEU A 70 -6.10 -5.22 14.18
CA LEU A 70 -7.11 -4.68 13.27
C LEU A 70 -8.38 -5.54 13.34
N ALA A 71 -9.44 -4.99 13.94
CA ALA A 71 -10.72 -5.65 14.06
C ALA A 71 -11.59 -5.49 12.82
N LYS A 72 -11.72 -4.26 12.34
CA LYS A 72 -12.62 -3.91 11.24
C LYS A 72 -12.01 -2.84 10.34
N PHE A 73 -12.37 -2.92 9.07
CA PHE A 73 -12.19 -1.90 8.06
C PHE A 73 -13.57 -1.44 7.57
N GLU A 74 -13.76 -0.15 7.39
CA GLU A 74 -14.98 0.43 6.83
C GLU A 74 -14.63 1.50 5.79
N ASN A 75 -15.31 1.47 4.65
CA ASN A 75 -15.20 2.54 3.66
C ASN A 75 -15.69 3.86 4.25
N GLY A 76 -15.07 4.94 3.83
CA GLY A 76 -15.51 6.29 4.16
C GLY A 76 -16.54 6.84 3.16
N SER A 77 -16.66 8.15 3.13
CA SER A 77 -17.62 8.86 2.27
C SER A 77 -17.09 9.10 0.83
N VAL A 78 -15.79 8.89 0.57
CA VAL A 78 -15.17 9.22 -0.73
C VAL A 78 -15.46 8.12 -1.76
N PHE A 79 -15.23 6.86 -1.40
CA PHE A 79 -15.32 5.72 -2.31
C PHE A 79 -16.55 4.84 -2.02
N THR A 80 -17.72 5.43 -1.95
CA THR A 80 -18.97 4.72 -1.56
C THR A 80 -19.53 3.77 -2.63
N THR A 81 -19.21 4.00 -3.90
CA THR A 81 -19.73 3.23 -5.06
C THR A 81 -18.59 2.52 -5.80
N THR A 82 -17.44 2.38 -5.18
CA THR A 82 -16.24 1.85 -5.80
C THR A 82 -15.83 0.54 -5.17
N TYR A 83 -15.05 -0.24 -5.91
CA TYR A 83 -14.36 -1.38 -5.32
C TYR A 83 -13.30 -0.87 -4.38
N SER A 84 -13.45 -1.16 -3.10
CA SER A 84 -12.42 -0.87 -2.10
C SER A 84 -12.17 -2.09 -1.25
N THR A 85 -10.92 -2.38 -1.00
CA THR A 85 -10.48 -3.53 -0.24
C THR A 85 -9.19 -3.24 0.51
N ILE A 86 -8.95 -3.97 1.58
CA ILE A 86 -7.65 -4.06 2.21
C ILE A 86 -6.99 -5.39 1.83
N THR A 87 -5.68 -5.38 1.66
CA THR A 87 -4.92 -6.55 1.23
C THR A 87 -3.61 -6.65 1.99
N GLY A 88 -3.11 -7.86 2.18
CA GLY A 88 -1.79 -8.10 2.76
C GLY A 88 -1.68 -7.65 4.21
N GLU A 89 -2.71 -7.89 5.04
CA GLU A 89 -2.66 -7.61 6.48
C GLU A 89 -1.62 -8.54 7.14
N GLU A 90 -0.44 -7.99 7.35
CA GLU A 90 0.66 -8.71 7.99
C GLU A 90 1.52 -7.75 8.81
N ASN A 91 1.90 -8.16 10.03
CA ASN A 91 2.87 -7.44 10.88
C ASN A 91 2.63 -5.94 11.02
N GLY A 92 1.38 -5.52 11.19
CA GLY A 92 1.05 -4.10 11.36
C GLY A 92 1.07 -3.29 10.07
N THR A 93 0.92 -3.96 8.92
CA THR A 93 0.86 -3.31 7.62
C THR A 93 -0.25 -3.92 6.77
N PHE A 94 -0.93 -3.11 5.96
CA PHE A 94 -1.82 -3.56 4.89
C PHE A 94 -1.88 -2.51 3.78
N THR A 95 -2.37 -2.92 2.61
CA THR A 95 -2.62 -2.01 1.50
C THR A 95 -4.13 -1.80 1.33
N TYR A 96 -4.57 -0.56 1.36
CA TYR A 96 -5.90 -0.14 0.92
C TYR A 96 -5.85 0.19 -0.56
N VAL A 97 -6.78 -0.36 -1.32
CA VAL A 97 -6.98 -0.03 -2.73
C VAL A 97 -8.45 0.33 -2.92
N ALA A 98 -8.70 1.48 -3.50
CA ALA A 98 -10.02 1.86 -4.01
C ALA A 98 -9.91 2.30 -5.46
N ASP A 99 -10.85 1.83 -6.27
CA ASP A 99 -10.90 2.04 -7.70
C ASP A 99 -12.29 2.52 -8.09
N ILE A 100 -12.41 3.48 -8.97
CA ILE A 100 -13.72 3.92 -9.43
C ILE A 100 -14.36 2.87 -10.33
N ASP A 101 -15.67 2.77 -10.24
CA ASP A 101 -16.46 1.95 -11.15
C ASP A 101 -16.48 2.59 -12.55
N VAL A 102 -15.63 2.07 -13.44
CA VAL A 102 -15.56 2.54 -14.84
C VAL A 102 -16.85 2.27 -15.61
N THR A 103 -17.71 1.36 -15.15
CA THR A 103 -19.01 1.08 -15.79
C THR A 103 -20.00 2.22 -15.59
N ALA A 104 -19.81 3.06 -14.57
CA ALA A 104 -20.64 4.24 -14.28
C ALA A 104 -20.27 5.48 -15.12
N GLN A 105 -19.42 5.38 -16.13
CA GLN A 105 -18.92 6.48 -16.96
C GLN A 105 -18.23 7.62 -16.17
N LYS A 106 -17.83 7.35 -14.93
CA LYS A 106 -17.08 8.29 -14.11
C LYS A 106 -15.58 8.10 -14.37
N THR A 107 -14.89 9.20 -14.60
CA THR A 107 -13.43 9.21 -14.79
C THR A 107 -12.68 9.52 -13.49
N SER A 108 -13.36 10.12 -12.51
CA SER A 108 -12.79 10.47 -11.20
C SER A 108 -13.87 10.63 -10.14
N VAL A 109 -13.45 10.55 -8.88
CA VAL A 109 -14.23 10.90 -7.70
C VAL A 109 -13.56 12.10 -7.03
N LYS A 110 -14.36 13.12 -6.67
CA LYS A 110 -13.86 14.27 -5.93
C LYS A 110 -13.65 13.90 -4.47
N MET A 111 -12.41 13.90 -4.04
CA MET A 111 -11.99 13.75 -2.66
C MET A 111 -11.93 15.15 -2.04
N ALA A 112 -12.96 15.54 -1.31
CA ALA A 112 -13.01 16.84 -0.65
C ALA A 112 -12.13 16.83 0.63
N LYS A 113 -11.57 17.99 0.98
CA LYS A 113 -10.84 18.14 2.25
C LYS A 113 -11.71 17.70 3.43
N ASP A 114 -11.11 17.05 4.41
CA ASP A 114 -11.73 16.46 5.62
C ASP A 114 -12.70 15.30 5.37
N SER A 115 -12.96 14.92 4.10
CA SER A 115 -13.75 13.73 3.81
C SER A 115 -13.03 12.46 4.28
N VAL A 116 -13.80 11.49 4.77
CA VAL A 116 -13.25 10.21 5.24
C VAL A 116 -13.01 9.30 4.05
N ILE A 117 -11.76 8.89 3.87
CA ILE A 117 -11.37 7.92 2.84
C ILE A 117 -11.78 6.52 3.31
N PHE A 118 -11.37 6.13 4.52
CA PHE A 118 -11.80 4.91 5.20
C PHE A 118 -11.59 5.03 6.72
N LYS A 119 -12.13 4.07 7.47
CA LYS A 119 -11.98 3.96 8.92
C LYS A 119 -11.37 2.61 9.27
N LEU A 120 -10.56 2.61 10.30
CA LEU A 120 -9.96 1.42 10.91
C LEU A 120 -10.43 1.30 12.34
N GLN A 121 -10.85 0.12 12.73
CA GLN A 121 -11.17 -0.19 14.11
C GLN A 121 -10.11 -1.14 14.65
N PHE A 122 -9.42 -0.69 15.70
CA PHE A 122 -8.37 -1.45 16.36
C PHE A 122 -8.80 -1.91 17.76
N GLU A 123 -8.44 -3.12 18.11
CA GLU A 123 -8.43 -3.58 19.49
C GLU A 123 -7.12 -3.13 20.16
N ILE A 124 -7.26 -2.44 21.28
CA ILE A 124 -6.13 -1.99 22.09
C ILE A 124 -5.72 -3.14 23.02
N PRO A 125 -4.42 -3.46 23.11
CA PRO A 125 -3.93 -4.52 24.01
C PRO A 125 -4.40 -4.34 25.45
N ALA A 126 -4.69 -5.44 26.13
CA ALA A 126 -5.06 -5.43 27.55
C ALA A 126 -3.92 -4.90 28.46
N SER A 127 -2.67 -5.05 28.00
CA SER A 127 -1.48 -4.55 28.70
C SER A 127 -1.22 -3.06 28.50
N ALA A 128 -2.01 -2.36 27.69
CA ALA A 128 -1.82 -0.94 27.41
C ALA A 128 -2.02 -0.09 28.66
N THR A 129 -1.15 0.89 28.85
CA THR A 129 -1.15 1.84 29.96
C THR A 129 -1.34 3.27 29.45
N THR A 130 -1.63 4.23 30.31
CA THR A 130 -1.75 5.64 29.94
C THR A 130 -0.45 6.30 29.46
N ALA A 131 0.69 5.61 29.57
CA ALA A 131 1.96 6.03 29.02
C ALA A 131 2.21 5.51 27.60
N ASP A 132 1.36 4.60 27.11
CA ASP A 132 1.50 4.04 25.77
C ASP A 132 0.87 4.94 24.69
N GLU A 133 1.56 5.01 23.57
CA GLU A 133 1.08 5.62 22.33
C GLU A 133 1.28 4.63 21.17
N TYR A 134 0.28 4.53 20.30
CA TYR A 134 0.33 3.67 19.13
C TYR A 134 0.21 4.52 17.87
N THR A 135 1.16 4.40 16.98
CA THR A 135 1.19 5.16 15.72
C THR A 135 0.43 4.42 14.63
N VAL A 136 -0.37 5.17 13.88
CA VAL A 136 -0.95 4.76 12.59
C VAL A 136 -0.47 5.76 11.54
N SER A 137 0.11 5.27 10.45
CA SER A 137 0.73 6.11 9.42
C SER A 137 0.50 5.56 8.02
N ILE A 138 0.71 6.39 7.02
CA ILE A 138 0.71 6.00 5.60
C ILE A 138 2.15 6.00 5.11
N ASN A 139 2.55 4.94 4.44
CA ASN A 139 3.86 4.90 3.78
C ASN A 139 3.77 5.70 2.47
N ASN A 140 4.24 6.95 2.49
CA ASN A 140 4.16 7.87 1.36
C ASN A 140 4.88 7.38 0.09
N GLN A 141 5.94 6.59 0.24
CA GLN A 141 6.71 6.08 -0.90
C GLN A 141 5.98 4.97 -1.66
N LEU A 142 5.12 4.23 -0.98
CA LEU A 142 4.37 3.09 -1.51
C LEU A 142 2.91 3.42 -1.80
N SER A 143 2.49 4.66 -1.49
CA SER A 143 1.12 5.14 -1.59
C SER A 143 1.02 6.18 -2.70
N SER A 144 -0.08 6.14 -3.45
CA SER A 144 -0.31 7.06 -4.56
C SER A 144 -1.81 7.20 -4.84
N PHE A 145 -2.13 8.30 -5.50
CA PHE A 145 -3.40 8.50 -6.16
C PHE A 145 -3.17 8.52 -7.67
N SER A 146 -4.17 8.14 -8.45
CA SER A 146 -4.14 8.29 -9.90
C SER A 146 -5.37 9.04 -10.36
N VAL A 147 -5.18 9.87 -11.37
CA VAL A 147 -6.25 10.58 -12.08
C VAL A 147 -6.23 10.12 -13.53
N THR A 148 -7.39 9.72 -14.03
CA THR A 148 -7.53 9.40 -15.46
C THR A 148 -7.54 10.68 -16.26
N THR A 149 -6.63 10.82 -17.21
CA THR A 149 -6.57 11.95 -18.14
C THR A 149 -6.98 11.47 -19.52
N SER A 150 -7.91 12.17 -20.16
CA SER A 150 -8.27 11.94 -21.56
C SER A 150 -7.72 13.08 -22.42
N ASN A 151 -6.77 12.81 -23.27
CA ASN A 151 -6.31 13.74 -24.30
C ASN A 151 -6.51 13.10 -25.66
N GLU A 152 -7.34 13.73 -26.52
CA GLU A 152 -7.51 13.40 -27.93
C GLU A 152 -7.65 11.90 -28.28
N GLY A 153 -8.47 11.17 -27.49
CA GLY A 153 -8.76 9.75 -27.74
C GLY A 153 -7.81 8.76 -27.09
N ALA A 154 -6.76 9.22 -26.39
CA ALA A 154 -5.92 8.36 -25.54
C ALA A 154 -6.31 8.53 -24.06
N VAL A 155 -6.58 7.42 -23.40
CA VAL A 155 -6.80 7.40 -21.94
C VAL A 155 -5.45 7.20 -21.25
N GLY A 156 -4.99 8.21 -20.54
CA GLY A 156 -3.78 8.17 -19.72
C GLY A 156 -4.11 8.21 -18.23
N ALA A 157 -3.21 7.74 -17.39
CA ALA A 157 -3.29 7.93 -15.94
C ALA A 157 -2.13 8.82 -15.48
N LYS A 158 -2.44 9.85 -14.67
CA LYS A 158 -1.45 10.67 -13.98
C LYS A 158 -1.38 10.25 -12.52
N SER A 159 -0.20 9.89 -12.06
CA SER A 159 0.04 9.58 -10.64
C SER A 159 0.24 10.86 -9.83
N ILE A 160 -0.37 10.91 -8.64
CA ILE A 160 -0.20 11.96 -7.64
C ILE A 160 0.46 11.33 -6.42
N PRO A 161 1.63 11.81 -5.99
CA PRO A 161 2.29 11.29 -4.79
C PRO A 161 1.41 11.47 -3.55
N CYS A 162 1.44 10.49 -2.66
CA CYS A 162 0.84 10.62 -1.35
C CYS A 162 1.79 11.38 -0.42
N VAL A 163 1.27 12.39 0.28
CA VAL A 163 1.95 13.10 1.36
C VAL A 163 1.02 13.08 2.56
N SER A 164 1.42 12.42 3.64
CA SER A 164 0.53 12.18 4.78
C SER A 164 1.11 12.63 6.10
N SER A 165 0.21 12.96 7.05
CA SER A 165 0.53 13.06 8.47
C SER A 165 0.08 11.80 9.21
N ALA A 166 0.92 11.32 10.13
CA ALA A 166 0.58 10.18 11.00
C ALA A 166 -0.41 10.59 12.08
N GLY A 167 -1.19 9.61 12.57
CA GLY A 167 -2.04 9.73 13.74
C GLY A 167 -1.54 8.91 14.92
N ILE A 168 -1.93 9.31 16.11
CA ILE A 168 -1.58 8.68 17.38
C ILE A 168 -2.85 8.23 18.09
N ILE A 169 -2.85 6.99 18.58
CA ILE A 169 -3.82 6.48 19.54
C ILE A 169 -3.18 6.62 20.93
N SER A 170 -3.63 7.58 21.72
CA SER A 170 -3.22 7.73 23.11
C SER A 170 -4.16 6.96 24.03
N ILE A 171 -3.65 6.50 25.18
CA ILE A 171 -4.42 5.67 26.10
C ILE A 171 -4.89 6.50 27.28
N LYS A 172 -6.20 6.43 27.57
CA LYS A 172 -6.80 6.96 28.77
C LYS A 172 -7.18 5.86 29.74
N SER A 173 -7.30 6.20 31.03
CA SER A 173 -7.78 5.26 32.04
C SER A 173 -9.17 4.76 31.73
N GLY A 174 -9.37 3.45 31.80
CA GLY A 174 -10.68 2.80 31.73
C GLY A 174 -11.36 2.73 33.09
N SER A 175 -12.63 2.38 33.10
CA SER A 175 -13.35 2.06 34.32
C SER A 175 -12.88 0.71 34.86
N PRO A 176 -12.53 0.59 36.17
CA PRO A 176 -12.14 -0.68 36.75
C PRO A 176 -13.31 -1.68 36.75
N CYS A 177 -13.00 -2.92 36.39
CA CYS A 177 -13.96 -4.02 36.43
C CYS A 177 -13.26 -5.28 36.96
N GLN A 178 -13.64 -5.74 38.13
CA GLN A 178 -13.04 -6.92 38.77
C GLN A 178 -13.53 -8.23 38.15
N THR A 179 -14.78 -8.26 37.68
CA THR A 179 -15.39 -9.42 37.05
C THR A 179 -16.11 -8.99 35.79
N HIS A 180 -15.73 -9.59 34.66
CA HIS A 180 -16.33 -9.28 33.38
C HIS A 180 -17.57 -10.13 33.12
N THR A 181 -18.64 -9.48 32.67
CA THR A 181 -19.87 -10.13 32.19
C THR A 181 -20.00 -9.86 30.71
N PHE A 182 -19.55 -10.81 29.90
CA PHE A 182 -19.59 -10.69 28.45
C PHE A 182 -20.95 -11.06 27.88
N GLY A 183 -21.42 -10.27 26.91
CA GLY A 183 -22.62 -10.53 26.13
C GLY A 183 -22.40 -11.53 24.97
N GLU A 184 -23.33 -11.56 24.04
CA GLU A 184 -23.20 -12.35 22.82
C GLU A 184 -22.04 -11.86 21.94
N ALA A 185 -21.47 -12.77 21.13
CA ALA A 185 -20.42 -12.44 20.20
C ALA A 185 -20.96 -11.61 19.02
N THR A 186 -20.28 -10.53 18.71
CA THR A 186 -20.54 -9.71 17.52
C THR A 186 -19.43 -9.99 16.48
N THR A 187 -19.79 -10.50 15.31
CA THR A 187 -18.89 -10.63 14.19
C THR A 187 -18.85 -9.30 13.43
N VAL A 188 -17.67 -8.73 13.27
CA VAL A 188 -17.44 -7.46 12.57
C VAL A 188 -16.65 -7.61 11.28
N ARG A 189 -16.00 -8.76 11.12
CA ARG A 189 -15.36 -9.17 9.88
C ARG A 189 -15.54 -10.67 9.70
N GLU A 190 -16.27 -11.06 8.67
CA GLU A 190 -16.43 -12.46 8.31
C GLU A 190 -15.12 -13.03 7.77
N GLN A 191 -14.89 -14.33 8.03
CA GLN A 191 -13.79 -15.04 7.41
C GLN A 191 -14.04 -15.18 5.90
N SER A 192 -13.10 -14.71 5.10
CA SER A 192 -13.13 -14.86 3.64
C SER A 192 -11.98 -15.75 3.14
N TYR A 193 -11.83 -15.85 1.81
CA TYR A 193 -10.70 -16.60 1.24
C TYR A 193 -9.37 -15.95 1.51
N LEU A 194 -9.28 -14.62 1.44
CA LEU A 194 -8.04 -13.85 1.54
C LEU A 194 -7.89 -13.10 2.86
N HIS A 195 -8.96 -13.00 3.66
CA HIS A 195 -8.96 -12.25 4.92
C HIS A 195 -9.46 -13.10 6.07
N GLY A 196 -8.81 -12.95 7.23
CA GLY A 196 -9.25 -13.58 8.47
C GLY A 196 -10.51 -12.95 9.02
N GLY A 197 -11.31 -13.72 9.74
CA GLY A 197 -12.47 -13.22 10.46
C GLY A 197 -12.09 -12.59 11.80
N TYR A 198 -12.97 -11.73 12.31
CA TYR A 198 -12.85 -11.11 13.62
C TYR A 198 -14.23 -10.99 14.27
N SER A 199 -14.37 -11.50 15.48
CA SER A 199 -15.54 -11.33 16.34
C SER A 199 -15.12 -10.96 17.76
N TYR A 200 -16.02 -10.34 18.51
CA TYR A 200 -15.76 -10.00 19.90
C TYR A 200 -17.03 -10.04 20.74
N LYS A 201 -16.86 -10.23 22.05
CA LYS A 201 -17.89 -10.04 23.06
C LYS A 201 -17.52 -8.81 23.88
N THR A 202 -18.52 -8.03 24.30
CA THR A 202 -18.30 -6.83 25.11
C THR A 202 -18.77 -7.05 26.54
N CYS A 203 -17.97 -6.65 27.51
CA CYS A 203 -18.38 -6.61 28.90
C CYS A 203 -19.41 -5.48 29.10
N SER A 204 -20.57 -5.82 29.65
CA SER A 204 -21.66 -4.87 29.88
C SER A 204 -21.34 -3.82 30.97
N VAL A 205 -20.32 -4.06 31.79
CA VAL A 205 -19.96 -3.19 32.91
C VAL A 205 -18.90 -2.17 32.53
N CYS A 206 -17.79 -2.60 31.90
CA CYS A 206 -16.64 -1.73 31.64
C CYS A 206 -16.35 -1.49 30.13
N GLY A 207 -17.07 -2.17 29.24
CA GLY A 207 -16.86 -2.07 27.81
C GLY A 207 -15.64 -2.83 27.26
N ASN A 208 -14.89 -3.53 28.12
CA ASN A 208 -13.77 -4.36 27.67
C ASN A 208 -14.26 -5.48 26.77
N ILE A 209 -13.43 -5.87 25.80
CA ILE A 209 -13.75 -6.92 24.84
C ILE A 209 -12.94 -8.18 25.04
N GLU A 210 -13.54 -9.31 24.69
CA GLU A 210 -12.88 -10.60 24.47
C GLU A 210 -13.02 -10.94 22.99
N SER A 211 -11.92 -10.95 22.26
CA SER A 211 -11.92 -11.13 20.79
C SER A 211 -11.56 -12.55 20.38
N THR A 212 -12.07 -12.95 19.21
CA THR A 212 -11.70 -14.20 18.53
C THR A 212 -11.32 -13.87 17.08
N ARG A 213 -10.19 -14.38 16.63
CA ARG A 213 -9.69 -14.24 15.26
C ARG A 213 -9.64 -15.59 14.56
N THR A 214 -10.00 -15.61 13.30
CA THR A 214 -9.82 -16.79 12.42
C THR A 214 -8.88 -16.44 11.28
N ALA A 215 -8.06 -17.42 10.86
CA ALA A 215 -7.20 -17.24 9.69
C ALA A 215 -8.01 -17.13 8.40
N PRO A 216 -7.46 -16.57 7.30
CA PRO A 216 -8.05 -16.66 5.98
C PRO A 216 -8.29 -18.12 5.56
N LYS A 217 -9.29 -18.38 4.69
CA LYS A 217 -9.54 -19.73 4.15
C LYS A 217 -8.44 -20.20 3.19
N ALA A 218 -7.81 -19.25 2.46
CA ALA A 218 -6.63 -19.50 1.64
C ALA A 218 -5.48 -18.63 2.16
N THR A 219 -4.37 -19.26 2.53
CA THR A 219 -3.18 -18.56 3.04
C THR A 219 -2.09 -18.57 1.98
N ASN A 220 -1.44 -17.40 1.78
CA ASN A 220 -0.21 -17.23 1.00
C ASN A 220 -0.23 -17.87 -0.41
N ALA A 221 -0.98 -17.26 -1.34
CA ALA A 221 -1.00 -17.72 -2.74
C ALA A 221 0.36 -17.62 -3.45
N PHE A 222 1.32 -16.87 -2.89
CA PHE A 222 2.63 -16.64 -3.51
C PHE A 222 3.79 -16.75 -2.52
N THR A 223 4.92 -17.28 -3.04
CA THR A 223 6.21 -17.24 -2.35
C THR A 223 7.19 -16.44 -3.22
N PRO A 224 7.76 -15.33 -2.73
CA PRO A 224 8.82 -14.61 -3.44
C PRO A 224 10.03 -15.51 -3.66
N LEU A 225 10.53 -15.58 -4.90
CA LEU A 225 11.73 -16.35 -5.26
C LEU A 225 12.95 -15.47 -5.47
N GLY A 226 12.76 -14.17 -5.70
CA GLY A 226 13.84 -13.21 -5.86
C GLY A 226 13.64 -12.23 -7.00
N THR A 227 14.67 -11.42 -7.21
CA THR A 227 14.74 -10.39 -8.24
C THR A 227 15.68 -10.77 -9.37
N ALA A 228 15.44 -10.22 -10.55
CA ALA A 228 16.35 -10.25 -11.69
C ALA A 228 16.61 -8.82 -12.16
N ILE A 229 17.89 -8.53 -12.47
CA ILE A 229 18.28 -7.31 -13.15
C ILE A 229 18.39 -7.62 -14.64
N ARG A 230 17.65 -6.88 -15.46
CA ARG A 230 17.82 -6.91 -16.91
C ARG A 230 18.85 -5.88 -17.31
N HIS A 231 19.96 -6.37 -17.86
CA HIS A 231 20.99 -5.57 -18.46
C HIS A 231 21.31 -6.17 -19.82
N ALA A 232 20.72 -5.60 -20.85
CA ALA A 232 21.01 -5.94 -22.24
C ALA A 232 21.27 -4.66 -23.01
N GLY A 233 22.37 -3.97 -22.64
CA GLY A 233 22.87 -2.84 -23.41
C GLY A 233 22.13 -1.51 -23.31
N SER A 234 21.14 -1.36 -22.45
CA SER A 234 20.29 -0.18 -22.19
C SER A 234 18.87 -0.39 -22.72
N PRO A 235 17.83 -0.15 -21.97
CA PRO A 235 17.80 0.44 -20.63
C PRO A 235 17.75 -0.61 -19.51
N SER A 236 18.19 -0.19 -18.32
CA SER A 236 18.14 -1.03 -17.12
C SER A 236 16.71 -1.39 -16.75
N GLY A 237 16.50 -2.61 -16.31
CA GLY A 237 15.21 -3.08 -15.84
C GLY A 237 15.35 -3.91 -14.56
N ILE A 238 14.27 -4.00 -13.82
CA ILE A 238 14.15 -4.85 -12.64
C ILE A 238 12.93 -5.74 -12.77
N GLY A 239 13.10 -7.01 -12.44
CA GLY A 239 12.02 -7.97 -12.44
C GLY A 239 11.99 -8.80 -11.17
N ALA A 240 10.95 -9.60 -11.04
CA ALA A 240 10.78 -10.52 -9.94
C ALA A 240 10.14 -11.83 -10.37
N HIS A 241 10.38 -12.85 -9.57
CA HIS A 241 9.83 -14.18 -9.71
C HIS A 241 9.08 -14.55 -8.43
N PHE A 242 7.87 -15.10 -8.60
CA PHE A 242 7.06 -15.61 -7.50
C PHE A 242 6.62 -17.04 -7.83
N LYS A 243 6.72 -17.93 -6.83
CA LYS A 243 6.08 -19.24 -6.91
C LYS A 243 4.62 -19.10 -6.52
N VAL A 244 3.75 -19.67 -7.34
CA VAL A 244 2.30 -19.66 -7.12
C VAL A 244 1.90 -20.93 -6.37
N ASP A 245 1.10 -20.80 -5.32
CA ASP A 245 0.40 -21.95 -4.71
C ASP A 245 -0.85 -22.27 -5.53
N GLU A 246 -0.70 -23.17 -6.49
CA GLU A 246 -1.80 -23.59 -7.35
C GLU A 246 -2.93 -24.29 -6.58
N THR A 247 -2.66 -24.87 -5.41
CA THR A 247 -3.68 -25.48 -4.56
C THR A 247 -4.60 -24.41 -3.98
N ALA A 248 -4.04 -23.29 -3.54
CA ALA A 248 -4.80 -22.15 -3.03
C ALA A 248 -5.70 -21.55 -4.12
N ILE A 249 -5.19 -21.39 -5.35
CA ILE A 249 -5.97 -20.91 -6.49
C ILE A 249 -7.12 -21.89 -6.81
N LYS A 250 -6.81 -23.16 -6.93
CA LYS A 250 -7.80 -24.18 -7.24
C LYS A 250 -8.90 -24.30 -6.19
N ALA A 251 -8.60 -24.05 -4.92
CA ALA A 251 -9.59 -24.03 -3.85
C ALA A 251 -10.63 -22.91 -4.05
N VAL A 252 -10.20 -21.75 -4.51
CA VAL A 252 -11.08 -20.62 -4.83
C VAL A 252 -11.94 -20.91 -6.06
N GLU A 253 -11.34 -21.45 -7.13
CA GLU A 253 -12.08 -21.85 -8.35
C GLU A 253 -13.11 -22.94 -8.07
N THR A 254 -12.77 -23.93 -7.23
CA THR A 254 -13.69 -25.00 -6.82
C THR A 254 -14.88 -24.46 -6.02
N ALA A 255 -14.70 -23.31 -5.34
CA ALA A 255 -15.79 -22.63 -4.66
C ALA A 255 -16.68 -21.80 -5.60
N GLY A 256 -16.42 -21.80 -6.92
CA GLY A 256 -17.24 -21.17 -7.95
C GLY A 256 -16.86 -19.72 -8.28
N PHE A 257 -15.64 -19.28 -7.93
CA PHE A 257 -15.15 -17.95 -8.25
C PHE A 257 -14.13 -17.99 -9.37
N THR A 258 -14.08 -16.90 -10.14
CA THR A 258 -12.99 -16.67 -11.10
C THR A 258 -11.80 -16.02 -10.37
N VAL A 259 -10.59 -16.49 -10.70
CA VAL A 259 -9.35 -15.99 -10.11
C VAL A 259 -8.52 -15.29 -11.19
N GLU A 260 -7.97 -14.11 -10.88
CA GLU A 260 -6.92 -13.49 -11.67
C GLU A 260 -5.60 -13.48 -10.88
N VAL A 261 -4.52 -13.83 -11.55
CA VAL A 261 -3.17 -13.88 -10.99
C VAL A 261 -2.24 -12.98 -11.80
N GLY A 262 -1.53 -12.10 -11.14
CA GLY A 262 -0.64 -11.16 -11.80
C GLY A 262 0.53 -10.68 -10.93
N ILE A 263 1.34 -9.83 -11.54
CA ILE A 263 2.41 -9.06 -10.88
C ILE A 263 2.19 -7.58 -11.20
N GLU A 264 2.24 -6.76 -10.17
CA GLU A 264 2.24 -5.30 -10.26
C GLU A 264 3.64 -4.77 -9.90
N LEU A 265 4.21 -3.96 -10.80
CA LEU A 265 5.49 -3.26 -10.61
C LEU A 265 5.22 -1.76 -10.59
N SER A 266 5.60 -1.08 -9.51
CA SER A 266 5.34 0.34 -9.32
C SER A 266 6.64 1.07 -8.97
N PHE A 267 7.11 1.96 -9.87
CA PHE A 267 8.33 2.73 -9.72
C PHE A 267 8.08 4.21 -10.08
N GLY A 268 7.98 5.03 -9.06
CA GLY A 268 7.61 6.44 -9.21
C GLY A 268 6.19 6.62 -9.72
N ASP A 269 6.04 7.23 -10.87
CA ASP A 269 4.78 7.48 -11.56
C ASP A 269 4.37 6.37 -12.55
N ARG A 270 5.23 5.36 -12.72
CA ARG A 270 4.97 4.21 -13.59
C ARG A 270 4.44 3.04 -12.79
N VAL A 271 3.31 2.48 -13.24
CA VAL A 271 2.75 1.23 -12.74
C VAL A 271 2.51 0.32 -13.93
N GLU A 272 3.09 -0.86 -13.90
CA GLU A 272 2.87 -1.91 -14.90
C GLU A 272 2.23 -3.13 -14.22
N THR A 273 1.15 -3.62 -14.81
CA THR A 273 0.45 -4.81 -14.33
C THR A 273 0.52 -5.90 -15.40
N HIS A 274 1.04 -7.05 -15.02
CA HIS A 274 1.15 -8.22 -15.88
C HIS A 274 0.22 -9.31 -15.38
N VAL A 275 -0.81 -9.65 -16.16
CA VAL A 275 -1.75 -10.74 -15.87
C VAL A 275 -1.24 -12.03 -16.49
N PHE A 276 -1.16 -13.10 -15.72
CA PHE A 276 -0.66 -14.41 -16.16
C PHE A 276 -1.75 -15.46 -16.27
N TYR A 277 -2.85 -15.29 -15.54
CA TYR A 277 -3.99 -16.17 -15.49
C TYR A 277 -5.23 -15.40 -15.04
N GLY A 278 -6.41 -15.69 -15.62
CA GLY A 278 -7.66 -15.03 -15.25
C GLY A 278 -8.72 -15.14 -16.35
N ALA A 279 -9.87 -14.44 -16.17
CA ALA A 279 -11.00 -14.48 -17.10
C ALA A 279 -10.63 -14.08 -18.54
N ASN A 280 -9.76 -13.07 -18.70
CA ASN A 280 -9.26 -12.62 -19.99
C ASN A 280 -7.97 -13.32 -20.44
N THR A 281 -7.41 -14.19 -19.61
CA THR A 281 -6.21 -14.98 -19.87
C THR A 281 -6.43 -16.40 -19.33
N PRO A 282 -7.41 -17.16 -19.92
CA PRO A 282 -7.84 -18.45 -19.35
C PRO A 282 -6.78 -19.55 -19.47
N THR A 283 -5.81 -19.37 -20.37
CA THR A 283 -4.65 -20.25 -20.50
C THR A 283 -3.45 -19.60 -19.85
N LYS A 284 -2.78 -20.32 -18.95
CA LYS A 284 -1.55 -19.85 -18.32
C LYS A 284 -0.54 -19.43 -19.40
N ASN A 285 0.00 -18.22 -19.29
CA ASN A 285 1.00 -17.74 -20.23
C ASN A 285 2.27 -18.57 -20.11
N ALA A 286 2.49 -19.51 -21.04
CA ALA A 286 3.57 -20.48 -21.00
C ALA A 286 4.98 -19.88 -20.93
N THR A 287 5.15 -18.63 -21.36
CA THR A 287 6.45 -17.95 -21.33
C THR A 287 6.78 -17.37 -19.93
N ASN A 288 5.78 -16.83 -19.26
CA ASN A 288 5.97 -16.11 -18.01
C ASN A 288 5.25 -16.77 -16.81
N TYR A 289 4.56 -17.88 -17.05
CA TYR A 289 3.95 -18.73 -16.03
C TYR A 289 4.31 -20.20 -16.36
N ALA A 290 5.48 -20.62 -15.93
CA ALA A 290 5.97 -21.99 -16.15
C ALA A 290 6.35 -22.62 -14.81
N ASP A 291 6.07 -23.91 -14.65
CA ASP A 291 6.40 -24.72 -13.47
C ASP A 291 5.89 -24.12 -12.14
N GLY A 292 4.73 -23.46 -12.17
CA GLY A 292 4.15 -22.77 -11.01
C GLY A 292 4.87 -21.48 -10.64
N VAL A 293 5.68 -20.90 -11.55
CA VAL A 293 6.39 -19.63 -11.33
C VAL A 293 5.88 -18.56 -12.29
N ILE A 294 5.50 -17.40 -11.75
CA ILE A 294 5.20 -16.21 -12.54
C ILE A 294 6.38 -15.23 -12.49
N SER A 295 6.61 -14.53 -13.60
CA SER A 295 7.75 -13.63 -13.76
C SER A 295 7.37 -12.39 -14.56
N ALA A 296 7.70 -11.21 -14.04
CA ALA A 296 7.57 -9.94 -14.76
C ALA A 296 8.77 -9.05 -14.51
N ALA A 297 8.99 -8.10 -15.42
CA ALA A 297 10.00 -7.07 -15.28
C ALA A 297 9.46 -5.74 -15.83
N ILE A 298 9.94 -4.64 -15.26
CA ILE A 298 9.77 -3.28 -15.77
C ILE A 298 11.13 -2.79 -16.29
N GLU A 299 11.13 -2.20 -17.48
CA GLU A 299 12.32 -1.67 -18.12
C GLU A 299 12.36 -0.13 -18.04
N ASN A 300 13.49 0.48 -18.34
CA ASN A 300 13.67 1.94 -18.28
C ASN A 300 13.39 2.53 -16.88
N VAL A 301 13.87 1.88 -15.85
CA VAL A 301 13.80 2.38 -14.47
C VAL A 301 15.14 2.97 -14.09
N PRO A 302 15.21 4.23 -13.63
CA PRO A 302 16.41 4.81 -13.07
C PRO A 302 16.97 3.95 -11.92
N THR A 303 18.29 3.72 -11.90
CA THR A 303 18.88 2.71 -11.02
C THR A 303 18.68 2.98 -9.52
N GLN A 304 18.58 4.25 -9.12
CA GLN A 304 18.33 4.69 -7.74
C GLN A 304 16.84 4.83 -7.42
N LYS A 305 15.95 4.73 -8.42
CA LYS A 305 14.51 4.91 -8.20
C LYS A 305 13.95 3.74 -7.39
N LYS A 306 13.35 4.05 -6.26
CA LYS A 306 12.69 3.05 -5.43
C LYS A 306 11.27 2.78 -5.90
N GLY A 307 10.88 1.51 -5.82
CA GLY A 307 9.54 1.06 -6.19
C GLY A 307 9.14 -0.21 -5.45
N THR A 308 7.98 -0.74 -5.78
CA THR A 308 7.46 -2.00 -5.23
C THR A 308 7.18 -2.99 -6.33
N ILE A 309 7.38 -4.26 -6.03
CA ILE A 309 7.00 -5.39 -6.87
C ILE A 309 6.16 -6.34 -6.02
N CYS A 310 4.93 -6.58 -6.46
CA CYS A 310 3.98 -7.41 -5.73
C CYS A 310 3.32 -8.41 -6.68
N ALA A 311 3.31 -9.70 -6.33
CA ALA A 311 2.34 -10.62 -6.92
C ALA A 311 0.97 -10.36 -6.33
N TYR A 312 -0.10 -10.57 -7.10
CA TYR A 312 -1.46 -10.46 -6.60
C TYR A 312 -2.35 -11.61 -7.07
N ILE A 313 -3.29 -11.94 -6.22
CA ILE A 313 -4.45 -12.74 -6.53
C ILE A 313 -5.70 -11.87 -6.39
N MET A 314 -6.58 -11.94 -7.35
CA MET A 314 -7.87 -11.25 -7.33
C MET A 314 -8.99 -12.27 -7.53
N ILE A 315 -9.99 -12.22 -6.67
CA ILE A 315 -11.19 -13.06 -6.75
C ILE A 315 -12.31 -12.22 -7.36
N ILE A 316 -12.95 -12.77 -8.37
CA ILE A 316 -14.01 -12.12 -9.13
C ILE A 316 -15.28 -12.98 -9.00
N ASP A 317 -16.39 -12.35 -8.69
CA ASP A 317 -17.70 -12.97 -8.72
C ASP A 317 -18.33 -12.78 -10.11
N ASP A 318 -18.50 -13.88 -10.83
CA ASP A 318 -19.11 -13.88 -12.16
C ASP A 318 -20.63 -13.66 -12.12
N SER A 319 -21.25 -13.65 -10.93
CA SER A 319 -22.69 -13.37 -10.76
C SER A 319 -23.09 -11.91 -11.01
N GLY A 320 -22.14 -11.05 -11.34
CA GLY A 320 -22.37 -9.63 -11.61
C GLY A 320 -22.02 -8.70 -10.45
N ALA A 321 -21.58 -9.21 -9.31
CA ALA A 321 -21.06 -8.41 -8.20
C ALA A 321 -19.63 -7.87 -8.47
N GLY A 322 -18.96 -8.38 -9.53
CA GLY A 322 -17.66 -7.94 -9.95
C GLY A 322 -16.53 -8.43 -9.03
N ARG A 323 -15.52 -7.62 -8.84
CA ARG A 323 -14.34 -7.93 -8.04
C ARG A 323 -14.69 -7.99 -6.55
N ILE A 324 -14.41 -9.12 -5.86
CA ILE A 324 -14.75 -9.33 -4.45
C ILE A 324 -13.55 -9.03 -3.54
N GLU A 325 -12.41 -9.66 -3.83
CA GLU A 325 -11.23 -9.62 -2.98
C GLU A 325 -9.97 -9.52 -3.82
N ARG A 326 -8.96 -8.85 -3.27
CA ARG A 326 -7.62 -8.79 -3.85
C ARG A 326 -6.59 -8.86 -2.73
N ALA A 327 -5.59 -9.73 -2.89
CA ALA A 327 -4.46 -9.80 -1.97
C ALA A 327 -3.15 -9.63 -2.73
N TYR A 328 -2.20 -8.96 -2.09
CA TYR A 328 -0.85 -8.76 -2.60
C TYR A 328 0.16 -9.50 -1.74
N THR A 329 1.15 -10.10 -2.38
CA THR A 329 2.37 -10.58 -1.73
C THR A 329 3.52 -9.75 -2.23
N SER A 330 4.09 -8.95 -1.35
CA SER A 330 5.26 -8.12 -1.67
C SER A 330 6.51 -8.97 -1.80
N LEU A 331 7.38 -8.61 -2.76
CA LEU A 331 8.68 -9.24 -2.93
C LEU A 331 9.58 -9.08 -1.70
N ASN A 332 9.47 -7.98 -0.98
CA ASN A 332 10.39 -7.59 0.10
C ASN A 332 9.65 -7.05 1.34
N GLY A 333 8.61 -7.75 1.79
CA GLY A 333 7.89 -7.40 3.02
C GLY A 333 7.33 -5.97 3.05
N ASN A 334 6.77 -5.50 1.94
CA ASN A 334 6.28 -4.13 1.75
C ASN A 334 7.35 -3.02 1.82
N GLN A 335 8.63 -3.37 1.65
CA GLN A 335 9.69 -2.39 1.51
C GLN A 335 9.88 -2.02 0.04
N SER A 336 10.22 -0.76 -0.22
CA SER A 336 10.60 -0.33 -1.55
C SER A 336 12.01 -0.83 -1.90
N ILE A 337 12.23 -1.16 -3.17
CA ILE A 337 13.49 -1.68 -3.70
C ILE A 337 13.89 -0.90 -4.94
N SER A 338 15.19 -0.68 -5.14
CA SER A 338 15.75 -0.11 -6.36
C SER A 338 16.69 -1.12 -7.05
N ILE A 339 17.07 -0.83 -8.29
CA ILE A 339 18.11 -1.62 -8.98
C ILE A 339 19.41 -1.57 -8.17
N ALA A 340 19.77 -0.40 -7.64
CA ALA A 340 20.97 -0.23 -6.81
C ALA A 340 20.93 -1.10 -5.54
N ASP A 341 19.76 -1.17 -4.85
CA ASP A 341 19.61 -2.03 -3.66
C ASP A 341 19.85 -3.50 -4.01
N VAL A 342 19.30 -3.98 -5.13
CA VAL A 342 19.50 -5.37 -5.60
C VAL A 342 20.95 -5.63 -5.94
N VAL A 343 21.58 -4.73 -6.70
CA VAL A 343 22.96 -4.87 -7.13
C VAL A 343 23.93 -4.89 -5.94
N SER A 344 23.66 -4.09 -4.90
CA SER A 344 24.53 -4.00 -3.71
C SER A 344 24.73 -5.32 -2.97
N VAL A 345 23.78 -6.26 -3.11
CA VAL A 345 23.84 -7.59 -2.46
C VAL A 345 24.19 -8.73 -3.43
N MET A 346 24.45 -8.42 -4.71
CA MET A 346 24.74 -9.44 -5.72
C MET A 346 26.18 -9.94 -5.63
N ASN A 347 26.38 -11.22 -5.94
CA ASN A 347 27.70 -11.80 -6.12
C ASN A 347 28.18 -11.60 -7.58
N PHE A 348 29.04 -10.61 -7.80
CA PHE A 348 29.54 -10.24 -9.13
C PHE A 348 30.43 -11.27 -9.79
N ASN A 349 30.98 -12.24 -9.04
CA ASN A 349 31.88 -13.26 -9.58
C ASN A 349 31.22 -14.19 -10.61
N LYS A 350 29.90 -14.20 -10.68
CA LYS A 350 29.15 -15.02 -11.64
C LYS A 350 28.93 -14.34 -13.01
N TYR A 351 29.36 -13.08 -13.16
CA TYR A 351 29.11 -12.28 -14.35
C TYR A 351 30.38 -12.07 -15.17
N ASN A 352 30.24 -11.83 -16.49
CA ASN A 352 31.33 -11.45 -17.35
C ASN A 352 31.85 -10.03 -17.00
N GLU A 353 32.98 -9.64 -17.53
CA GLU A 353 33.67 -8.38 -17.21
C GLU A 353 32.80 -7.14 -17.48
N ALA A 354 32.13 -7.08 -18.64
CA ALA A 354 31.29 -5.95 -19.02
C ALA A 354 30.08 -5.79 -18.05
N SER A 355 29.46 -6.91 -17.69
CA SER A 355 28.37 -6.90 -16.70
C SER A 355 28.83 -6.49 -15.32
N ARG A 356 30.04 -6.92 -14.90
CA ARG A 356 30.61 -6.51 -13.61
C ARG A 356 30.93 -5.03 -13.56
N GLN A 357 31.45 -4.44 -14.62
CA GLN A 357 31.70 -3.00 -14.72
C GLN A 357 30.43 -2.20 -14.61
N TYR A 358 29.39 -2.60 -15.31
CA TYR A 358 28.07 -1.98 -15.20
C TYR A 358 27.49 -2.09 -13.79
N LEU A 359 27.44 -3.29 -13.21
CA LEU A 359 26.92 -3.51 -11.86
C LEU A 359 27.70 -2.72 -10.80
N ASN A 360 29.02 -2.62 -10.93
CA ASN A 360 29.84 -1.78 -10.06
C ASN A 360 29.50 -0.28 -10.21
N ALA A 361 29.25 0.19 -11.42
CA ALA A 361 28.87 1.58 -11.67
C ALA A 361 27.49 1.89 -11.04
N VAL A 362 26.53 0.96 -11.15
CA VAL A 362 25.22 1.06 -10.48
C VAL A 362 25.35 1.07 -8.96
N ALA A 363 26.12 0.14 -8.41
CA ALA A 363 26.33 0.04 -6.95
C ALA A 363 26.98 1.30 -6.35
N ASN A 364 27.83 1.97 -7.12
CA ASN A 364 28.51 3.21 -6.70
C ASN A 364 27.78 4.50 -7.11
N GLY A 365 26.58 4.38 -7.71
CA GLY A 365 25.79 5.54 -8.12
C GLY A 365 26.34 6.34 -9.30
N PHE A 366 27.19 5.73 -10.13
CA PHE A 366 27.76 6.38 -11.34
C PHE A 366 26.84 6.25 -12.57
N ILE A 367 25.82 5.40 -12.49
CA ILE A 367 24.81 5.22 -13.54
C ILE A 367 23.45 5.40 -12.90
N ASP A 368 22.64 6.24 -13.51
CA ASP A 368 21.27 6.51 -13.11
C ASP A 368 20.27 5.64 -13.90
#